data_97d1eb5ea91ab3ffffc18995da42e399
#
_entry.id   97d1eb5ea91ab3ffffc18995da42e399
#
_cell.length_a   1.000
_cell.length_b   1.000
_cell.length_c   1.000
_cell.angle_alpha   90.00
_cell.angle_beta   90.00
_cell.angle_gamma   90.00
#
_symmetry.space_group_name_H-M   'P 1'
#
loop_
_entity.id
_entity.type
_entity.pdbx_description
1 polymer ?
#
loop_
_entity_poly.entity_id
_entity_poly.type
_entity_poly.pdbx_seq_one_letter_code
_entity_poly.pdbx_strand_id
1 'polypeptide(L)'
;MFMAIGEDISDGLKIEAPYFEQDAPMTWDDDSSYIDFPDAPRITHTTNHQWNHSLGQIVTALINAGLVIDELEETPRAAWCPWPELMEQDSAGGWRLRDKPERLPL
;
A
#
# COMPACT_ATOMS: atom_id res chain seq x y z
N MET A 1 6.24 1.80 -2.44
CA MET A 1 7.22 0.85 -1.84
C MET A 1 6.51 -0.18 -0.96
N PHE A 2 5.70 0.23 -0.04
CA PHE A 2 5.08 -0.65 0.94
C PHE A 2 4.19 -1.75 0.31
N MET A 3 3.53 -1.50 -0.80
CA MET A 3 2.75 -2.50 -1.55
C MET A 3 3.58 -3.68 -2.10
N ALA A 4 4.91 -3.59 -2.08
CA ALA A 4 5.79 -4.69 -2.44
C ALA A 4 6.17 -5.59 -1.24
N ILE A 5 5.75 -5.22 -0.02
CA ILE A 5 6.04 -5.97 1.20
C ILE A 5 4.96 -7.03 1.38
N GLY A 6 5.38 -8.27 1.67
CA GLY A 6 4.49 -9.39 1.91
C GLY A 6 3.66 -9.25 3.17
N GLU A 7 2.60 -10.03 3.24
CA GLU A 7 1.69 -10.08 4.39
C GLU A 7 2.28 -10.93 5.55
N ASP A 8 3.07 -11.95 5.23
CA ASP A 8 3.78 -12.74 6.25
C ASP A 8 5.01 -11.99 6.76
N ILE A 9 4.86 -11.42 7.94
CA ILE A 9 5.88 -10.63 8.63
C ILE A 9 6.55 -11.36 9.80
N SER A 10 6.36 -12.66 9.93
CA SER A 10 6.90 -13.48 11.04
C SER A 10 8.43 -13.36 11.17
N ASP A 11 9.13 -13.20 10.05
CA ASP A 11 10.57 -12.97 9.96
C ASP A 11 10.94 -11.50 9.63
N GLY A 12 10.02 -10.57 9.84
CA GLY A 12 10.18 -9.14 9.51
C GLY A 12 9.69 -8.77 8.11
N LEU A 13 9.89 -7.52 7.73
CA LEU A 13 9.43 -6.99 6.45
C LEU A 13 10.27 -7.55 5.29
N LYS A 14 9.62 -8.28 4.39
CA LYS A 14 10.25 -8.85 3.17
C LYS A 14 9.58 -8.26 1.93
N ILE A 15 10.37 -7.99 0.90
CA ILE A 15 9.85 -7.59 -0.40
C ILE A 15 9.48 -8.87 -1.14
N GLU A 16 8.18 -9.11 -1.34
CA GLU A 16 7.64 -10.32 -1.98
C GLU A 16 6.97 -10.03 -3.31
N ALA A 17 6.48 -8.82 -3.51
CA ALA A 17 5.87 -8.40 -4.76
C ALA A 17 6.81 -7.47 -5.55
N PRO A 18 6.73 -7.47 -6.89
CA PRO A 18 7.55 -6.59 -7.72
C PRO A 18 7.18 -5.11 -7.46
N TYR A 19 8.19 -4.28 -7.27
CA TYR A 19 8.04 -2.83 -7.18
C TYR A 19 7.78 -2.18 -8.55
N PHE A 20 8.37 -2.72 -9.60
CA PHE A 20 8.19 -2.24 -10.96
C PHE A 20 7.04 -2.98 -11.64
N GLU A 21 6.36 -2.28 -12.54
CA GLU A 21 5.29 -2.85 -13.36
C GLU A 21 5.75 -4.10 -14.10
N GLN A 22 4.90 -5.11 -14.12
CA GLN A 22 5.10 -6.37 -14.83
C GLN A 22 4.08 -6.49 -15.96
N ASP A 23 4.39 -7.31 -16.96
CA ASP A 23 3.48 -7.58 -18.08
C ASP A 23 2.17 -8.26 -17.59
N ALA A 24 2.29 -9.16 -16.62
CA ALA A 24 1.14 -9.83 -16.00
C ALA A 24 0.76 -9.17 -14.68
N PRO A 25 -0.56 -9.08 -14.37
CA PRO A 25 -1.02 -8.57 -13.08
C PRO A 25 -0.72 -9.54 -11.94
N MET A 26 -0.61 -9.00 -10.74
CA MET A 26 -0.87 -9.75 -9.52
C MET A 26 -2.38 -9.97 -9.42
N THR A 27 -2.79 -11.20 -9.13
CA THR A 27 -4.20 -11.56 -9.05
C THR A 27 -4.53 -12.01 -7.63
N TRP A 28 -5.58 -11.42 -7.09
CA TRP A 28 -6.09 -11.70 -5.74
C TRP A 28 -7.53 -12.17 -5.84
N ASP A 29 -7.92 -13.04 -4.93
CA ASP A 29 -9.31 -13.44 -4.73
C ASP A 29 -9.66 -13.05 -3.28
N ASP A 30 -10.34 -11.92 -3.12
CA ASP A 30 -10.59 -11.30 -1.82
C ASP A 30 -12.01 -10.72 -1.78
N ASP A 31 -12.83 -11.22 -0.86
CA ASP A 31 -14.19 -10.76 -0.60
C ASP A 31 -14.27 -9.72 0.53
N SER A 32 -13.13 -9.28 1.05
CA SER A 32 -13.08 -8.25 2.08
C SER A 32 -13.48 -6.88 1.56
N SER A 33 -13.97 -6.05 2.45
CA SER A 33 -14.37 -4.66 2.16
C SER A 33 -13.93 -3.76 3.30
N TYR A 34 -13.57 -2.53 2.97
CA TYR A 34 -13.39 -1.46 3.97
C TYR A 34 -14.71 -1.05 4.65
N ILE A 35 -15.83 -1.50 4.09
CA ILE A 35 -17.17 -1.20 4.62
C ILE A 35 -17.56 -2.36 5.51
N ASP A 36 -17.51 -2.13 6.82
CA ASP A 36 -17.92 -3.08 7.85
C ASP A 36 -19.16 -2.53 8.57
N PHE A 37 -20.34 -2.88 8.04
CA PHE A 37 -21.62 -2.64 8.73
C PHE A 37 -22.54 -3.86 8.59
N PRO A 38 -23.45 -4.11 9.56
CA PRO A 38 -24.19 -5.37 9.69
C PRO A 38 -24.96 -5.83 8.45
N ASP A 39 -25.39 -4.90 7.61
CA ASP A 39 -26.18 -5.19 6.40
C ASP A 39 -25.39 -4.88 5.11
N ALA A 40 -24.08 -4.84 5.17
CA ALA A 40 -23.25 -4.60 3.98
C ALA A 40 -23.53 -5.67 2.92
N PRO A 41 -23.79 -5.30 1.64
CA PRO A 41 -23.96 -6.27 0.59
C PRO A 41 -22.65 -7.04 0.39
N ARG A 42 -22.79 -8.38 0.28
CA ARG A 42 -21.64 -9.24 0.05
C ARG A 42 -21.04 -8.98 -1.35
N ILE A 43 -19.71 -8.88 -1.40
CA ILE A 43 -18.97 -8.81 -2.66
C ILE A 43 -19.09 -10.19 -3.36
N THR A 44 -19.53 -10.21 -4.59
CA THR A 44 -19.72 -11.43 -5.39
C THR A 44 -18.68 -11.61 -6.49
N HIS A 45 -17.99 -10.54 -6.87
CA HIS A 45 -16.88 -10.55 -7.83
C HIS A 45 -15.59 -10.27 -7.05
N THR A 46 -14.94 -11.33 -6.59
CA THR A 46 -13.84 -11.27 -5.62
C THR A 46 -12.47 -11.24 -6.29
N THR A 47 -12.39 -11.73 -7.53
CA THR A 47 -11.13 -11.70 -8.29
C THR A 47 -10.80 -10.28 -8.73
N ASN A 48 -9.62 -9.80 -8.35
CA ASN A 48 -9.09 -8.51 -8.81
C ASN A 48 -7.67 -8.68 -9.35
N HIS A 49 -7.29 -7.73 -10.20
CA HIS A 49 -6.00 -7.69 -10.86
C HIS A 49 -5.33 -6.36 -10.58
N GLN A 50 -4.07 -6.41 -10.17
CA GLN A 50 -3.31 -5.21 -9.80
C GLN A 50 -1.95 -5.21 -10.47
N TRP A 51 -1.51 -4.02 -10.89
CA TRP A 51 -0.16 -3.76 -11.36
C TRP A 51 0.50 -2.74 -10.45
N ASN A 52 1.69 -3.04 -9.96
CA ASN A 52 2.49 -2.06 -9.25
C ASN A 52 3.11 -1.08 -10.24
N HIS A 53 3.14 0.18 -9.85
CA HIS A 53 3.85 1.23 -10.56
C HIS A 53 4.88 1.86 -9.64
N SER A 54 6.11 2.03 -10.13
CA SER A 54 7.13 2.75 -9.37
C SER A 54 6.77 4.24 -9.25
N LEU A 55 7.25 4.88 -8.20
CA LEU A 55 7.08 6.33 -8.04
C LEU A 55 7.57 7.11 -9.27
N GLY A 56 8.70 6.68 -9.84
CA GLY A 56 9.24 7.29 -11.06
C GLY A 56 8.31 7.16 -12.27
N GLN A 57 7.62 6.01 -12.44
CA GLN A 57 6.62 5.83 -13.51
C GLN A 57 5.42 6.76 -13.29
N ILE A 58 4.91 6.83 -12.07
CA ILE A 58 3.75 7.70 -11.73
C ILE A 58 4.09 9.17 -11.99
N VAL A 59 5.19 9.66 -11.43
CA VAL A 59 5.63 11.06 -11.60
C VAL A 59 5.86 11.39 -13.08
N THR A 60 6.52 10.49 -13.82
CA THR A 60 6.79 10.70 -15.26
C THR A 60 5.48 10.72 -16.07
N ALA A 61 4.52 9.85 -15.76
CA ALA A 61 3.21 9.84 -16.42
C ALA A 61 2.44 11.16 -16.20
N LEU A 62 2.47 11.69 -14.97
CA LEU A 62 1.83 12.99 -14.65
C LEU A 62 2.48 14.14 -15.42
N ILE A 63 3.80 14.19 -15.47
CA ILE A 63 4.56 15.22 -16.25
C ILE A 63 4.22 15.11 -17.74
N ASN A 64 4.19 13.90 -18.29
CA ASN A 64 3.89 13.68 -19.71
C ASN A 64 2.41 14.03 -20.04
N ALA A 65 1.51 13.95 -19.06
CA ALA A 65 0.14 14.42 -19.19
C ALA A 65 -0.01 15.94 -19.10
N GLY A 66 1.09 16.68 -18.93
CA GLY A 66 1.11 18.14 -18.86
C GLY A 66 0.75 18.70 -17.48
N LEU A 67 0.75 17.86 -16.43
CA LEU A 67 0.53 18.33 -15.06
C LEU A 67 1.80 18.94 -14.48
N VAL A 68 1.63 19.98 -13.68
CA VAL A 68 2.69 20.58 -12.87
C VAL A 68 2.64 19.93 -11.49
N ILE A 69 3.77 19.40 -11.04
CA ILE A 69 3.90 18.83 -9.70
C ILE A 69 4.51 19.90 -8.82
N ASP A 70 3.71 20.46 -7.92
CA ASP A 70 4.16 21.51 -7.00
C ASP A 70 4.88 20.92 -5.77
N GLU A 71 4.46 19.71 -5.35
CA GLU A 71 5.03 19.06 -4.18
C GLU A 71 4.95 17.53 -4.32
N LEU A 72 5.94 16.86 -3.79
CA LEU A 72 5.98 15.40 -3.63
C LEU A 72 6.47 15.10 -2.22
N GLU A 73 5.58 14.60 -1.37
CA GLU A 73 5.89 14.23 0.00
C GLU A 73 5.82 12.72 0.19
N GLU A 74 6.84 12.16 0.84
CA GLU A 74 6.80 10.81 1.37
C GLU A 74 6.81 10.87 2.90
N THR A 75 5.99 10.08 3.55
CA THR A 75 5.85 10.07 5.01
C THR A 75 6.10 8.66 5.56
N PRO A 76 6.70 8.51 6.76
CA PRO A 76 6.80 7.21 7.43
C PRO A 76 5.50 6.80 8.15
N ARG A 77 4.34 7.28 7.69
CA ARG A 77 3.04 7.10 8.32
C ARG A 77 2.02 6.58 7.32
N ALA A 78 1.25 5.56 7.72
CA ALA A 78 0.13 5.05 6.98
C ALA A 78 -1.20 5.52 7.58
N ALA A 79 -2.24 5.63 6.75
CA ALA A 79 -3.60 5.95 7.18
C ALA A 79 -4.30 4.78 7.89
N TRP A 80 -3.86 3.55 7.66
CA TRP A 80 -4.36 2.32 8.28
C TRP A 80 -3.20 1.46 8.77
N CYS A 81 -3.51 0.37 9.49
CA CYS A 81 -2.52 -0.55 10.06
C CYS A 81 -2.33 -1.79 9.17
N PRO A 82 -1.40 -1.80 8.22
CA PRO A 82 -1.14 -2.99 7.40
C PRO A 82 -0.48 -4.14 8.20
N TRP A 83 0.27 -3.84 9.26
CA TRP A 83 1.01 -4.83 10.05
C TRP A 83 0.83 -4.57 11.55
N PRO A 84 -0.26 -5.07 12.18
CA PRO A 84 -0.58 -4.78 13.59
C PRO A 84 0.54 -5.14 14.57
N GLU A 85 1.31 -6.18 14.28
CA GLU A 85 2.39 -6.65 15.14
C GLU A 85 3.62 -5.73 15.13
N LEU A 86 3.85 -5.02 14.01
CA LEU A 86 5.02 -4.17 13.82
C LEU A 86 4.70 -2.68 13.96
N MET A 87 3.43 -2.31 14.01
CA MET A 87 3.02 -0.91 13.99
C MET A 87 2.40 -0.45 15.31
N GLU A 88 2.42 0.84 15.49
CA GLU A 88 1.73 1.54 16.58
C GLU A 88 1.03 2.78 16.03
N GLN A 89 -0.05 3.17 16.68
CA GLN A 89 -0.75 4.40 16.35
C GLN A 89 -0.07 5.59 17.07
N ASP A 90 0.15 6.66 16.35
CA ASP A 90 0.66 7.90 16.94
C ASP A 90 -0.48 8.79 17.48
N SER A 91 -0.11 9.88 18.14
CA SER A 91 -1.06 10.81 18.76
C SER A 91 -1.99 11.54 17.77
N ALA A 92 -1.66 11.53 16.47
CA ALA A 92 -2.48 12.13 15.41
C ALA A 92 -3.35 11.09 14.66
N GLY A 93 -3.32 9.83 15.10
CA GLY A 93 -4.14 8.76 14.54
C GLY A 93 -3.51 8.02 13.36
N GLY A 94 -2.32 8.41 12.92
CA GLY A 94 -1.57 7.69 11.89
C GLY A 94 -0.83 6.47 12.43
N TRP A 95 -0.50 5.53 11.57
CA TRP A 95 0.23 4.31 11.91
C TRP A 95 1.67 4.39 11.43
N ARG A 96 2.62 3.98 12.28
CA ARG A 96 4.04 3.94 11.96
C ARG A 96 4.68 2.66 12.49
N LEU A 97 5.82 2.29 11.94
CA LEU A 97 6.62 1.20 12.49
C LEU A 97 7.10 1.55 13.92
N ARG A 98 7.03 0.58 14.84
CA ARG A 98 7.54 0.72 16.22
C ARG A 98 9.06 0.82 16.26
N ASP A 99 9.73 0.03 15.41
CA ASP A 99 11.19 0.04 15.29
C ASP A 99 11.60 0.79 14.02
N LYS A 100 12.43 1.81 14.18
CA LYS A 100 13.01 2.62 13.08
C LYS A 100 11.93 3.08 12.08
N PRO A 101 10.98 3.93 12.50
CA PRO A 101 9.87 4.37 11.67
C PRO A 101 10.32 5.08 10.39
N GLU A 102 11.51 5.66 10.40
CA GLU A 102 12.09 6.39 9.26
C GLU A 102 12.61 5.50 8.13
N ARG A 103 12.63 4.18 8.28
CA ARG A 103 13.27 3.31 7.28
C ARG A 103 12.44 3.03 6.03
N LEU A 104 11.12 3.30 6.07
CA LEU A 104 10.22 3.13 4.93
C LEU A 104 9.27 4.30 4.78
N PRO A 105 9.02 4.79 3.56
CA PRO A 105 7.82 5.56 3.27
C PRO A 105 6.61 4.63 3.30
N LEU A 106 5.53 5.07 3.92
CA LEU A 106 4.29 4.31 4.14
C LEU A 106 3.10 5.00 3.48
#